data_44ce3766b7808016f0b2691dc5de8c4b
#
_entry.id   44ce3766b7808016f0b2691dc5de8c4b
#
_cell.length_a   1.000
_cell.length_b   1.000
_cell.length_c   1.000
_cell.angle_alpha   90.00
_cell.angle_beta   90.00
_cell.angle_gamma   90.00
#
_symmetry.space_group_name_H-M   'P 1'
#
loop_
_entity.id
_entity.type
_entity.pdbx_description
1 polymer ?
#
loop_
_entity_poly.entity_id
_entity_poly.type
_entity_poly.pdbx_seq_one_letter_code
_entity_poly.pdbx_strand_id
1 'polypeptide(L)'
;MDLVANLALGFQTALDPVNLLYCFVGVLLGTLVGVLPGIGPTATIAMLLPITFAFAPVTALIMLAGIYYGAQYGGSTTAILINLPGESSSAVTAIDGYQMAKQGRAGPALATAALGSFFAGTVATFILVLAAPPLAAVALSFSAPEYFSLIILGLLASIALAQGSVLKALAMIVLGILLGTVGQDGFDGTPRYTFGFPELYAGISFVSVAIGIFGVAEILRNLENETTRDVMVKTVKNLWLTKADFKAIVGPVLRGTALGSILGILPGGGHVLASFASYAVEKRVSKHPEEFGNGAIAGVAGPESANNAAAQTSFIPLLTLGIPAHPVMALMIGAFITQGITPGPNVITDEPALFWGIIVSMWVGNLMLVLLNLPLIGLWVKLLTIPYKVLFPAIIAFACLGCYSIDQNAFDIYAIVFFGIVGYVLMKLGCEPAPLLLGFVLGPLLEDHFRRAMIRHRGDLMVFVERPISAALLALAVAAVVIAVLPQVRRKRQEVFVEDE
;
A
#
# COMPACT_ATOMS: atom_id res chain seq x y z
N MET A 1 14.52 -20.13 16.59
CA MET A 1 13.67 -19.38 17.55
C MET A 1 12.33 -20.10 17.66
N ASP A 2 11.81 -20.24 18.87
CA ASP A 2 10.51 -20.88 19.09
C ASP A 2 9.39 -19.95 18.58
N LEU A 3 8.61 -20.40 17.60
CA LEU A 3 7.51 -19.63 17.01
C LEU A 3 6.47 -19.24 18.06
N VAL A 4 6.22 -20.11 19.04
CA VAL A 4 5.25 -19.88 20.11
C VAL A 4 5.73 -18.74 21.02
N ALA A 5 7.01 -18.73 21.39
CA ALA A 5 7.58 -17.64 22.19
C ALA A 5 7.55 -16.29 21.44
N ASN A 6 7.83 -16.31 20.16
CA ASN A 6 7.78 -15.12 19.31
C ASN A 6 6.35 -14.57 19.17
N LEU A 7 5.37 -15.43 18.97
CA LEU A 7 3.97 -15.04 18.96
C LEU A 7 3.52 -14.50 20.32
N ALA A 8 3.94 -15.12 21.42
CA ALA A 8 3.65 -14.61 22.76
C ALA A 8 4.22 -13.20 22.97
N LEU A 9 5.45 -12.95 22.53
CA LEU A 9 6.06 -11.61 22.52
C LEU A 9 5.23 -10.63 21.67
N GLY A 10 4.82 -11.06 20.47
CA GLY A 10 3.97 -10.25 19.58
C GLY A 10 2.63 -9.88 20.22
N PHE A 11 1.97 -10.84 20.89
CA PHE A 11 0.73 -10.58 21.64
C PHE A 11 0.95 -9.63 22.82
N GLN A 12 2.02 -9.83 23.59
CA GLN A 12 2.37 -8.93 24.68
C GLN A 12 2.57 -7.50 24.17
N THR A 13 3.28 -7.34 23.04
CA THR A 13 3.56 -6.04 22.44
C THR A 13 2.31 -5.39 21.85
N ALA A 14 1.51 -6.13 21.06
CA ALA A 14 0.34 -5.59 20.38
C ALA A 14 -0.80 -5.27 21.36
N LEU A 15 -0.94 -6.01 22.46
CA LEU A 15 -1.96 -5.81 23.49
C LEU A 15 -1.51 -4.85 24.61
N ASP A 16 -0.28 -4.32 24.54
CA ASP A 16 0.11 -3.22 25.41
C ASP A 16 -0.92 -2.08 25.25
N PRO A 17 -1.40 -1.47 26.36
CA PRO A 17 -2.46 -0.46 26.31
C PRO A 17 -2.18 0.70 25.34
N VAL A 18 -0.93 1.14 25.23
CA VAL A 18 -0.56 2.22 24.33
C VAL A 18 -0.62 1.75 22.88
N ASN A 19 -0.03 0.60 22.56
CA ASN A 19 -0.05 0.03 21.22
C ASN A 19 -1.46 -0.33 20.77
N LEU A 20 -2.30 -0.87 21.69
CA LEU A 20 -3.69 -1.16 21.43
C LEU A 20 -4.51 0.09 21.13
N LEU A 21 -4.29 1.16 21.89
CA LEU A 21 -4.93 2.47 21.66
C LEU A 21 -4.55 3.02 20.28
N TYR A 22 -3.27 3.03 19.94
CA TYR A 22 -2.82 3.55 18.63
C TYR A 22 -3.15 2.63 17.46
N CYS A 23 -3.26 1.32 17.68
CA CYS A 23 -3.86 0.41 16.70
C CYS A 23 -5.32 0.82 16.42
N PHE A 24 -6.11 1.05 17.47
CA PHE A 24 -7.51 1.50 17.34
C PHE A 24 -7.60 2.87 16.64
N VAL A 25 -6.77 3.85 17.04
CA VAL A 25 -6.72 5.17 16.41
C VAL A 25 -6.37 5.04 14.93
N GLY A 26 -5.36 4.23 14.59
CA GLY A 26 -4.96 3.96 13.21
C GLY A 26 -6.09 3.37 12.39
N VAL A 27 -6.73 2.31 12.89
CA VAL A 27 -7.87 1.64 12.24
C VAL A 27 -9.05 2.60 12.03
N LEU A 28 -9.36 3.42 13.05
CA LEU A 28 -10.45 4.40 13.00
C LEU A 28 -10.15 5.50 11.95
N LEU A 29 -8.96 6.10 12.01
CA LEU A 29 -8.54 7.14 11.05
C LEU A 29 -8.47 6.59 9.63
N GLY A 30 -7.92 5.38 9.46
CA GLY A 30 -7.90 4.70 8.17
C GLY A 30 -9.31 4.48 7.61
N THR A 31 -10.22 3.93 8.39
CA THR A 31 -11.62 3.74 7.98
C THR A 31 -12.29 5.07 7.64
N LEU A 32 -12.10 6.11 8.48
CA LEU A 32 -12.65 7.44 8.27
C LEU A 32 -12.21 8.02 6.92
N VAL A 33 -10.91 7.95 6.63
CA VAL A 33 -10.37 8.49 5.36
C VAL A 33 -10.72 7.59 4.18
N GLY A 34 -10.70 6.27 4.34
CA GLY A 34 -11.12 5.34 3.29
C GLY A 34 -12.58 5.52 2.85
N VAL A 35 -13.46 5.90 3.79
CA VAL A 35 -14.85 6.28 3.49
C VAL A 35 -14.93 7.62 2.74
N LEU A 36 -13.91 8.46 2.78
CA LEU A 36 -13.88 9.73 2.04
C LEU A 36 -13.31 9.51 0.64
N PRO A 37 -14.11 9.50 -0.43
CA PRO A 37 -13.62 9.23 -1.77
C PRO A 37 -12.61 10.29 -2.21
N GLY A 38 -11.55 9.81 -2.88
CA GLY A 38 -10.47 10.65 -3.40
C GLY A 38 -9.30 10.86 -2.46
N ILE A 39 -9.29 10.24 -1.26
CA ILE A 39 -8.12 10.21 -0.38
C ILE A 39 -7.80 8.74 -0.11
N GLY A 40 -6.95 8.16 -0.92
CA GLY A 40 -6.54 6.76 -0.76
C GLY A 40 -5.61 6.54 0.44
N PRO A 41 -5.29 5.25 0.75
CA PRO A 41 -4.42 4.90 1.87
C PRO A 41 -3.02 5.50 1.74
N THR A 42 -2.50 5.66 0.54
CA THR A 42 -1.18 6.24 0.28
C THR A 42 -1.13 7.70 0.72
N ALA A 43 -2.10 8.51 0.31
CA ALA A 43 -2.20 9.91 0.72
C ALA A 43 -2.40 10.04 2.24
N THR A 44 -3.24 9.19 2.81
CA THR A 44 -3.52 9.18 4.25
C THR A 44 -2.27 8.91 5.07
N ILE A 45 -1.53 7.86 4.73
CA ILE A 45 -0.29 7.49 5.43
C ILE A 45 0.74 8.60 5.26
N ALA A 46 0.93 9.12 4.04
CA ALA A 46 1.87 10.21 3.80
C ALA A 46 1.57 11.44 4.68
N MET A 47 0.30 11.84 4.79
CA MET A 47 -0.10 13.00 5.58
C MET A 47 -0.04 12.77 7.11
N LEU A 48 -0.26 11.54 7.57
CA LEU A 48 -0.24 11.21 9.00
C LEU A 48 1.14 10.72 9.47
N LEU A 49 2.06 10.44 8.56
CA LEU A 49 3.42 10.01 8.86
C LEU A 49 4.13 10.93 9.86
N PRO A 50 4.07 12.27 9.75
CA PRO A 50 4.71 13.17 10.71
C PRO A 50 4.27 12.97 12.15
N ILE A 51 2.99 12.65 12.38
CA ILE A 51 2.45 12.47 13.72
C ILE A 51 3.11 11.28 14.42
N THR A 52 3.53 10.28 13.65
CA THR A 52 4.12 9.04 14.18
C THR A 52 5.51 9.23 14.79
N PHE A 53 6.20 10.33 14.50
CA PHE A 53 7.50 10.63 15.11
C PHE A 53 7.43 10.91 16.61
N ALA A 54 6.28 11.29 17.13
CA ALA A 54 6.07 11.49 18.55
C ALA A 54 5.98 10.18 19.36
N PHE A 55 5.96 9.03 18.69
CA PHE A 55 5.70 7.73 19.31
C PHE A 55 6.92 6.81 19.21
N ALA A 56 6.96 5.79 20.09
CA ALA A 56 7.91 4.70 19.95
C ALA A 56 7.74 3.99 18.60
N PRO A 57 8.83 3.50 17.96
CA PRO A 57 8.78 2.92 16.63
C PRO A 57 7.70 1.85 16.44
N VAL A 58 7.54 0.94 17.40
CA VAL A 58 6.52 -0.11 17.33
C VAL A 58 5.10 0.46 17.32
N THR A 59 4.84 1.46 18.16
CA THR A 59 3.53 2.13 18.24
C THR A 59 3.22 2.88 16.95
N ALA A 60 4.21 3.60 16.41
CA ALA A 60 4.10 4.32 15.14
C ALA A 60 3.74 3.38 13.99
N LEU A 61 4.45 2.28 13.85
CA LEU A 61 4.24 1.32 12.75
C LEU A 61 2.94 0.53 12.90
N ILE A 62 2.54 0.19 14.11
CA ILE A 62 1.21 -0.41 14.39
C ILE A 62 0.09 0.56 13.98
N MET A 63 0.21 1.84 14.32
CA MET A 63 -0.77 2.86 13.93
C MET A 63 -0.85 3.01 12.41
N LEU A 64 0.30 3.12 11.70
CA LEU A 64 0.33 3.23 10.24
C LEU A 64 -0.24 1.99 9.54
N ALA A 65 0.07 0.79 10.05
CA ALA A 65 -0.52 -0.44 9.58
C ALA A 65 -2.05 -0.43 9.76
N GLY A 66 -2.54 0.01 10.92
CA GLY A 66 -3.97 0.20 11.19
C GLY A 66 -4.64 1.17 10.22
N ILE A 67 -3.96 2.29 9.88
CA ILE A 67 -4.44 3.25 8.88
C ILE A 67 -4.60 2.57 7.51
N TYR A 68 -3.61 1.76 7.12
CA TYR A 68 -3.65 1.05 5.84
C TYR A 68 -4.84 0.10 5.74
N TYR A 69 -5.02 -0.78 6.73
CA TYR A 69 -6.17 -1.73 6.72
C TYR A 69 -7.50 -1.00 6.83
N GLY A 70 -7.57 0.04 7.65
CA GLY A 70 -8.76 0.86 7.81
C GLY A 70 -9.21 1.51 6.50
N ALA A 71 -8.26 2.04 5.73
CA ALA A 71 -8.56 2.65 4.44
C ALA A 71 -9.08 1.63 3.42
N GLN A 72 -8.59 0.38 3.44
CA GLN A 72 -9.10 -0.70 2.60
C GLN A 72 -10.60 -0.97 2.88
N TYR A 73 -10.97 -1.16 4.14
CA TYR A 73 -12.37 -1.39 4.53
C TYR A 73 -13.28 -0.18 4.24
N GLY A 74 -12.79 1.04 4.53
CA GLY A 74 -13.53 2.27 4.26
C GLY A 74 -13.79 2.48 2.77
N GLY A 75 -12.81 2.18 1.92
CA GLY A 75 -12.88 2.30 0.47
C GLY A 75 -13.96 1.41 -0.15
N SER A 76 -14.12 0.19 0.35
CA SER A 76 -15.17 -0.73 -0.10
C SER A 76 -16.56 -0.24 0.27
N THR A 77 -16.71 0.41 1.44
CA THR A 77 -17.98 1.02 1.86
C THR A 77 -18.44 2.09 0.87
N THR A 78 -17.54 2.95 0.44
CA THR A 78 -17.81 4.03 -0.54
C THR A 78 -18.11 3.46 -1.92
N ALA A 79 -17.33 2.48 -2.37
CA ALA A 79 -17.54 1.80 -3.64
C ALA A 79 -18.94 1.19 -3.73
N ILE A 80 -19.40 0.53 -2.68
CA ILE A 80 -20.73 -0.10 -2.61
C ILE A 80 -21.86 0.93 -2.54
N LEU A 81 -21.72 1.99 -1.74
CA LEU A 81 -22.83 2.89 -1.43
C LEU A 81 -23.04 4.02 -2.45
N ILE A 82 -21.96 4.52 -3.06
CA ILE A 82 -22.01 5.69 -3.93
C ILE A 82 -21.31 5.52 -5.29
N ASN A 83 -20.82 4.30 -5.60
CA ASN A 83 -20.09 4.00 -6.84
C ASN A 83 -18.79 4.84 -7.02
N LEU A 84 -18.21 5.28 -5.93
CA LEU A 84 -16.93 5.99 -5.93
C LEU A 84 -15.95 5.16 -5.11
N PRO A 85 -14.96 4.52 -5.75
CA PRO A 85 -13.98 3.73 -5.01
C PRO A 85 -13.17 4.66 -4.09
N GLY A 86 -13.03 4.29 -2.82
CA GLY A 86 -12.16 5.01 -1.88
C GLY A 86 -10.68 4.74 -2.16
N GLU A 87 -10.40 3.65 -2.85
CA GLU A 87 -9.07 3.26 -3.33
C GLU A 87 -9.16 2.46 -4.64
N SER A 88 -8.04 2.34 -5.36
CA SER A 88 -8.03 1.71 -6.70
C SER A 88 -8.47 0.24 -6.70
N SER A 89 -8.22 -0.53 -5.63
CA SER A 89 -8.62 -1.94 -5.54
C SER A 89 -10.11 -2.12 -5.31
N SER A 90 -10.79 -1.15 -4.69
CA SER A 90 -12.23 -1.19 -4.45
C SER A 90 -13.06 -0.80 -5.68
N ALA A 91 -12.43 -0.34 -6.76
CA ALA A 91 -13.12 -0.08 -8.03
C ALA A 91 -13.84 -1.34 -8.55
N VAL A 92 -13.22 -2.50 -8.42
CA VAL A 92 -13.83 -3.79 -8.80
C VAL A 92 -15.05 -4.12 -7.94
N THR A 93 -14.99 -3.81 -6.66
CA THR A 93 -16.11 -4.01 -5.73
C THR A 93 -17.32 -3.14 -6.08
N ALA A 94 -17.08 -1.95 -6.65
CA ALA A 94 -18.15 -1.08 -7.12
C ALA A 94 -19.01 -1.72 -8.22
N ILE A 95 -18.40 -2.52 -9.10
CA ILE A 95 -19.09 -3.12 -10.27
C ILE A 95 -20.38 -3.85 -9.85
N ASP A 96 -20.26 -4.76 -8.90
CA ASP A 96 -21.41 -5.54 -8.42
C ASP A 96 -21.97 -5.01 -7.10
N GLY A 97 -21.13 -4.51 -6.20
CA GLY A 97 -21.56 -4.00 -4.90
C GLY A 97 -22.53 -2.83 -4.99
N TYR A 98 -22.27 -1.90 -5.90
CA TYR A 98 -23.18 -0.78 -6.14
C TYR A 98 -24.49 -1.22 -6.79
N GLN A 99 -24.47 -2.20 -7.69
CA GLN A 99 -25.69 -2.77 -8.26
C GLN A 99 -26.53 -3.50 -7.19
N MET A 100 -25.88 -4.22 -6.28
CA MET A 100 -26.57 -4.78 -5.10
C MET A 100 -27.20 -3.67 -4.26
N ALA A 101 -26.50 -2.57 -4.03
CA ALA A 101 -27.05 -1.44 -3.28
C ALA A 101 -28.28 -0.82 -3.96
N LYS A 102 -28.27 -0.64 -5.28
CA LYS A 102 -29.43 -0.19 -6.08
C LYS A 102 -30.63 -1.14 -5.97
N GLN A 103 -30.38 -2.43 -5.83
CA GLN A 103 -31.40 -3.47 -5.65
C GLN A 103 -31.91 -3.56 -4.21
N GLY A 104 -31.49 -2.65 -3.30
CA GLY A 104 -31.85 -2.66 -1.88
C GLY A 104 -31.06 -3.69 -1.05
N ARG A 105 -30.00 -4.29 -1.61
CA ARG A 105 -29.12 -5.29 -0.98
C ARG A 105 -27.79 -4.69 -0.50
N ALA A 106 -27.75 -3.39 -0.17
CA ALA A 106 -26.55 -2.74 0.35
C ALA A 106 -26.01 -3.40 1.63
N GLY A 107 -26.91 -3.83 2.53
CA GLY A 107 -26.51 -4.51 3.77
C GLY A 107 -25.77 -5.82 3.53
N PRO A 108 -26.31 -6.76 2.74
CA PRO A 108 -25.60 -7.98 2.33
C PRO A 108 -24.28 -7.72 1.62
N ALA A 109 -24.18 -6.70 0.74
CA ALA A 109 -22.95 -6.37 0.06
C ALA A 109 -21.86 -5.92 1.05
N LEU A 110 -22.18 -5.00 1.97
CA LEU A 110 -21.28 -4.51 3.01
C LEU A 110 -20.86 -5.61 3.99
N ALA A 111 -21.80 -6.47 4.39
CA ALA A 111 -21.48 -7.62 5.24
C ALA A 111 -20.56 -8.62 4.54
N THR A 112 -20.78 -8.86 3.25
CA THR A 112 -19.91 -9.72 2.42
C THR A 112 -18.50 -9.14 2.34
N ALA A 113 -18.37 -7.85 2.06
CA ALA A 113 -17.08 -7.18 1.99
C ALA A 113 -16.36 -7.29 3.35
N ALA A 114 -17.01 -6.90 4.46
CA ALA A 114 -16.39 -6.90 5.78
C ALA A 114 -16.00 -8.30 6.27
N LEU A 115 -16.89 -9.30 6.13
CA LEU A 115 -16.62 -10.66 6.60
C LEU A 115 -15.62 -11.40 5.71
N GLY A 116 -15.69 -11.20 4.40
CA GLY A 116 -14.70 -11.72 3.44
C GLY A 116 -13.31 -11.16 3.70
N SER A 117 -13.21 -9.84 3.91
CA SER A 117 -11.98 -9.15 4.25
C SER A 117 -11.40 -9.61 5.59
N PHE A 118 -12.26 -9.78 6.61
CA PHE A 118 -11.85 -10.30 7.91
C PHE A 118 -11.25 -11.70 7.83
N PHE A 119 -11.93 -12.61 7.14
CA PHE A 119 -11.44 -13.97 6.92
C PHE A 119 -10.10 -13.93 6.18
N ALA A 120 -10.05 -13.21 5.07
CA ALA A 120 -8.88 -13.13 4.20
C ALA A 120 -7.68 -12.51 4.92
N GLY A 121 -7.87 -11.40 5.62
CA GLY A 121 -6.84 -10.75 6.42
C GLY A 121 -6.32 -11.65 7.54
N THR A 122 -7.21 -12.39 8.22
CA THR A 122 -6.82 -13.33 9.27
C THR A 122 -5.96 -14.47 8.72
N VAL A 123 -6.38 -15.10 7.62
CA VAL A 123 -5.63 -16.19 6.97
C VAL A 123 -4.30 -15.70 6.41
N ALA A 124 -4.31 -14.55 5.75
CA ALA A 124 -3.09 -13.95 5.17
C ALA A 124 -2.06 -13.58 6.25
N THR A 125 -2.50 -13.14 7.43
CA THR A 125 -1.61 -12.91 8.57
C THR A 125 -1.01 -14.23 9.08
N PHE A 126 -1.75 -15.34 9.09
CA PHE A 126 -1.18 -16.66 9.36
C PHE A 126 -0.13 -17.08 8.33
N ILE A 127 -0.41 -16.82 7.04
CA ILE A 127 0.58 -17.08 5.98
C ILE A 127 1.84 -16.25 6.22
N LEU A 128 1.71 -14.98 6.62
CA LEU A 128 2.83 -14.11 6.94
C LEU A 128 3.65 -14.67 8.12
N VAL A 129 2.99 -15.09 9.21
CA VAL A 129 3.64 -15.72 10.37
C VAL A 129 4.48 -16.92 9.96
N LEU A 130 3.97 -17.76 9.05
CA LEU A 130 4.65 -18.98 8.62
C LEU A 130 5.73 -18.71 7.56
N ALA A 131 5.52 -17.75 6.67
CA ALA A 131 6.41 -17.47 5.55
C ALA A 131 7.57 -16.52 5.90
N ALA A 132 7.36 -15.57 6.83
CA ALA A 132 8.35 -14.55 7.11
C ALA A 132 9.66 -15.11 7.72
N PRO A 133 9.66 -16.02 8.70
CA PRO A 133 10.92 -16.54 9.26
C PRO A 133 11.79 -17.30 8.24
N PRO A 134 11.28 -18.25 7.44
CA PRO A 134 12.10 -18.92 6.44
C PRO A 134 12.58 -17.99 5.34
N LEU A 135 11.77 -17.02 4.93
CA LEU A 135 12.18 -16.04 3.92
C LEU A 135 13.27 -15.09 4.46
N ALA A 136 13.16 -14.65 5.71
CA ALA A 136 14.20 -13.87 6.37
C ALA A 136 15.51 -14.69 6.49
N ALA A 137 15.44 -15.97 6.83
CA ALA A 137 16.61 -16.85 6.89
C ALA A 137 17.31 -16.96 5.52
N VAL A 138 16.56 -17.05 4.42
CA VAL A 138 17.12 -17.01 3.06
C VAL A 138 17.73 -15.66 2.78
N ALA A 139 17.06 -14.56 3.14
CA ALA A 139 17.53 -13.19 2.91
C ALA A 139 18.82 -12.86 3.69
N LEU A 140 19.05 -13.48 4.85
CA LEU A 140 20.30 -13.36 5.61
C LEU A 140 21.51 -13.96 4.86
N SER A 141 21.30 -14.82 3.87
CA SER A 141 22.37 -15.33 3.01
C SER A 141 22.75 -14.34 1.88
N PHE A 142 21.98 -13.27 1.69
CA PHE A 142 22.24 -12.27 0.67
C PHE A 142 23.41 -11.37 1.08
N SER A 143 24.16 -10.95 0.10
CA SER A 143 25.21 -9.95 0.23
C SER A 143 24.91 -8.76 -0.72
N ALA A 144 25.79 -7.80 -0.83
CA ALA A 144 25.56 -6.60 -1.61
C ALA A 144 25.13 -6.87 -3.08
N PRO A 145 25.68 -7.83 -3.83
CA PRO A 145 25.19 -8.14 -5.18
C PRO A 145 23.75 -8.65 -5.23
N GLU A 146 23.35 -9.52 -4.30
CA GLU A 146 21.98 -10.03 -4.25
C GLU A 146 20.99 -8.92 -3.92
N TYR A 147 21.28 -8.07 -2.92
CA TYR A 147 20.43 -6.93 -2.58
C TYR A 147 20.31 -5.94 -3.73
N PHE A 148 21.41 -5.62 -4.41
CA PHE A 148 21.36 -4.78 -5.61
C PHE A 148 20.41 -5.36 -6.66
N SER A 149 20.57 -6.64 -6.99
CA SER A 149 19.73 -7.32 -7.98
C SER A 149 18.26 -7.41 -7.55
N LEU A 150 18.02 -7.60 -6.28
CA LEU A 150 16.67 -7.64 -5.69
C LEU A 150 15.98 -6.27 -5.75
N ILE A 151 16.69 -5.18 -5.49
CA ILE A 151 16.18 -3.82 -5.63
C ILE A 151 15.87 -3.51 -7.10
N ILE A 152 16.74 -3.89 -8.03
CA ILE A 152 16.48 -3.79 -9.47
C ILE A 152 15.21 -4.55 -9.86
N LEU A 153 15.04 -5.78 -9.36
CA LEU A 153 13.82 -6.55 -9.59
C LEU A 153 12.60 -5.81 -9.05
N GLY A 154 12.64 -5.29 -7.83
CA GLY A 154 11.54 -4.53 -7.21
C GLY A 154 11.15 -3.30 -8.04
N LEU A 155 12.13 -2.50 -8.45
CA LEU A 155 11.92 -1.32 -9.30
C LEU A 155 11.35 -1.69 -10.67
N LEU A 156 11.91 -2.67 -11.36
CA LEU A 156 11.46 -3.06 -12.70
C LEU A 156 10.13 -3.83 -12.68
N ALA A 157 9.88 -4.63 -11.64
CA ALA A 157 8.59 -5.29 -11.47
C ALA A 157 7.47 -4.27 -11.23
N SER A 158 7.73 -3.16 -10.54
CA SER A 158 6.76 -2.08 -10.36
C SER A 158 6.32 -1.46 -11.69
N ILE A 159 7.21 -1.40 -12.68
CA ILE A 159 6.88 -0.93 -14.05
C ILE A 159 5.93 -1.90 -14.75
N ALA A 160 6.15 -3.20 -14.58
CA ALA A 160 5.34 -4.21 -15.23
C ALA A 160 3.86 -4.15 -14.84
N LEU A 161 3.58 -3.65 -13.64
CA LEU A 161 2.25 -3.58 -13.05
C LEU A 161 1.68 -2.13 -12.99
N ALA A 162 2.47 -1.12 -13.36
CA ALA A 162 2.01 0.27 -13.42
C ALA A 162 0.92 0.44 -14.50
N GLN A 163 -0.09 1.30 -14.23
CA GLN A 163 -1.24 1.54 -15.12
C GLN A 163 -0.82 2.48 -16.23
N GLY A 164 0.03 2.63 -16.90
CA GLY A 164 0.41 3.65 -17.90
C GLY A 164 1.48 3.22 -18.89
N SER A 165 2.21 4.18 -19.38
CA SER A 165 3.32 3.96 -20.28
C SER A 165 4.54 3.45 -19.50
N VAL A 166 5.08 2.29 -19.92
CA VAL A 166 6.34 1.71 -19.38
C VAL A 166 7.49 2.75 -19.41
N LEU A 167 7.57 3.55 -20.46
CA LEU A 167 8.60 4.58 -20.60
C LEU A 167 8.41 5.70 -19.55
N LYS A 168 7.17 6.12 -19.30
CA LYS A 168 6.90 7.12 -18.26
C LYS A 168 7.21 6.57 -16.86
N ALA A 169 6.84 5.32 -16.58
CA ALA A 169 7.15 4.69 -15.30
C ALA A 169 8.68 4.57 -15.09
N LEU A 170 9.43 4.17 -16.12
CA LEU A 170 10.89 4.15 -16.06
C LEU A 170 11.49 5.54 -15.82
N ALA A 171 11.00 6.56 -16.54
CA ALA A 171 11.43 7.95 -16.33
C ALA A 171 11.14 8.42 -14.89
N MET A 172 10.00 8.04 -14.32
CA MET A 172 9.65 8.36 -12.93
C MET A 172 10.58 7.66 -11.93
N ILE A 173 10.94 6.39 -12.15
CA ILE A 173 11.93 5.68 -11.31
C ILE A 173 13.28 6.40 -11.36
N VAL A 174 13.77 6.72 -12.57
CA VAL A 174 15.06 7.41 -12.73
C VAL A 174 15.03 8.78 -12.05
N LEU A 175 13.95 9.54 -12.23
CA LEU A 175 13.78 10.82 -11.55
C LEU A 175 13.76 10.64 -10.02
N GLY A 176 13.07 9.61 -9.51
CA GLY A 176 13.08 9.27 -8.10
C GLY A 176 14.47 8.95 -7.57
N ILE A 177 15.23 8.10 -8.28
CA ILE A 177 16.62 7.77 -7.91
C ILE A 177 17.48 9.04 -7.88
N LEU A 178 17.38 9.91 -8.88
CA LEU A 178 18.12 11.18 -8.92
C LEU A 178 17.76 12.08 -7.72
N LEU A 179 16.49 12.20 -7.39
CA LEU A 179 16.06 12.96 -6.21
C LEU A 179 16.58 12.34 -4.90
N GLY A 180 16.63 11.02 -4.81
CA GLY A 180 17.17 10.28 -3.66
C GLY A 180 18.69 10.42 -3.50
N THR A 181 19.41 10.84 -4.55
CA THR A 181 20.86 11.09 -4.46
C THR A 181 21.22 12.53 -4.08
N VAL A 182 20.24 13.41 -3.88
CA VAL A 182 20.47 14.76 -3.37
C VAL A 182 20.94 14.68 -1.91
N GLY A 183 21.99 15.44 -1.56
CA GLY A 183 22.54 15.46 -0.21
C GLY A 183 24.04 15.17 -0.18
N GLN A 184 24.51 14.72 0.98
CA GLN A 184 25.88 14.27 1.13
C GLN A 184 26.04 12.82 0.70
N ASP A 185 27.10 12.53 -0.07
CA ASP A 185 27.48 11.17 -0.40
C ASP A 185 27.83 10.38 0.87
N GLY A 186 27.21 9.21 1.06
CA GLY A 186 27.42 8.38 2.24
C GLY A 186 28.83 7.75 2.35
N PHE A 187 29.64 7.76 1.27
CA PHE A 187 30.98 7.16 1.25
C PHE A 187 32.10 8.18 1.44
N ASP A 188 32.00 9.33 0.79
CA ASP A 188 33.06 10.34 0.81
C ASP A 188 32.63 11.70 1.41
N GLY A 189 31.35 11.86 1.74
CA GLY A 189 30.78 13.07 2.35
C GLY A 189 30.68 14.27 1.39
N THR A 190 30.92 14.09 0.09
CA THR A 190 30.80 15.18 -0.88
C THR A 190 29.35 15.58 -1.10
N PRO A 191 29.00 16.89 -1.08
CA PRO A 191 27.65 17.33 -1.36
C PRO A 191 27.30 17.14 -2.83
N ARG A 192 26.13 16.53 -3.12
CA ARG A 192 25.59 16.27 -4.44
C ARG A 192 24.26 16.98 -4.64
N TYR A 193 24.14 17.74 -5.72
CA TYR A 193 22.92 18.45 -6.12
C TYR A 193 22.31 19.34 -5.02
N THR A 194 23.13 19.84 -4.10
CA THR A 194 22.67 20.72 -2.99
C THR A 194 22.52 22.16 -3.44
N PHE A 195 23.11 22.55 -4.60
CA PHE A 195 23.06 23.91 -5.17
C PHE A 195 23.44 25.01 -4.17
N GLY A 196 24.20 24.68 -3.12
CA GLY A 196 24.60 25.61 -2.07
C GLY A 196 23.55 25.88 -0.98
N PHE A 197 22.44 25.14 -0.99
CA PHE A 197 21.44 25.22 0.08
C PHE A 197 21.82 24.29 1.24
N PRO A 198 22.07 24.83 2.46
CA PRO A 198 22.42 24.01 3.62
C PRO A 198 21.35 22.97 3.97
N GLU A 199 20.09 23.30 3.75
CA GLU A 199 18.93 22.44 4.03
C GLU A 199 18.94 21.15 3.19
N LEU A 200 19.61 21.16 2.04
CA LEU A 200 19.74 20.00 1.17
C LEU A 200 20.95 19.11 1.50
N TYR A 201 21.83 19.49 2.43
CA TYR A 201 22.96 18.63 2.80
C TYR A 201 22.54 17.31 3.45
N ALA A 202 21.46 17.32 4.23
CA ALA A 202 20.88 16.10 4.78
C ALA A 202 20.01 15.31 3.77
N GLY A 203 19.90 15.80 2.53
CA GLY A 203 19.01 15.26 1.51
C GLY A 203 17.62 15.92 1.50
N ILE A 204 16.77 15.47 0.60
CA ILE A 204 15.37 15.91 0.56
C ILE A 204 14.59 15.08 1.56
N SER A 205 13.79 15.73 2.41
CA SER A 205 12.94 15.05 3.39
C SER A 205 11.98 14.09 2.68
N PHE A 206 12.05 12.80 3.02
CA PHE A 206 11.13 11.78 2.52
C PHE A 206 9.67 12.15 2.81
N VAL A 207 9.42 12.67 4.00
CA VAL A 207 8.08 13.06 4.45
C VAL A 207 7.53 14.19 3.60
N SER A 208 8.35 15.19 3.28
CA SER A 208 7.95 16.32 2.43
C SER A 208 7.62 15.88 1.00
N VAL A 209 8.42 14.97 0.41
CA VAL A 209 8.14 14.38 -0.91
C VAL A 209 6.84 13.59 -0.90
N ALA A 210 6.66 12.73 0.10
CA ALA A 210 5.49 11.88 0.23
C ALA A 210 4.20 12.69 0.40
N ILE A 211 4.19 13.66 1.31
CA ILE A 211 3.04 14.55 1.54
C ILE A 211 2.73 15.37 0.28
N GLY A 212 3.77 15.93 -0.36
CA GLY A 212 3.61 16.72 -1.58
C GLY A 212 2.96 15.88 -2.68
N ILE A 213 3.62 14.79 -3.06
CA ILE A 213 3.23 13.99 -4.24
C ILE A 213 1.92 13.23 -4.04
N PHE A 214 1.66 12.67 -2.86
CA PHE A 214 0.45 11.87 -2.61
C PHE A 214 -0.63 12.63 -1.84
N GLY A 215 -0.25 13.56 -0.96
CA GLY A 215 -1.21 14.35 -0.20
C GLY A 215 -1.71 15.56 -0.99
N VAL A 216 -0.83 16.54 -1.21
CA VAL A 216 -1.19 17.81 -1.82
C VAL A 216 -1.62 17.66 -3.29
N ALA A 217 -0.89 16.86 -4.08
CA ALA A 217 -1.23 16.66 -5.49
C ALA A 217 -2.61 15.99 -5.66
N GLU A 218 -2.94 14.99 -4.82
CA GLU A 218 -4.25 14.34 -4.83
C GLU A 218 -5.37 15.32 -4.43
N ILE A 219 -5.12 16.16 -3.42
CA ILE A 219 -6.06 17.23 -3.03
C ILE A 219 -6.32 18.18 -4.20
N LEU A 220 -5.28 18.65 -4.90
CA LEU A 220 -5.41 19.54 -6.06
C LEU A 220 -6.22 18.87 -7.16
N ARG A 221 -5.98 17.59 -7.45
CA ARG A 221 -6.74 16.81 -8.43
C ARG A 221 -8.23 16.70 -8.06
N ASN A 222 -8.52 16.41 -6.80
CA ASN A 222 -9.89 16.27 -6.31
C ASN A 222 -10.66 17.60 -6.27
N LEU A 223 -9.97 18.73 -6.07
CA LEU A 223 -10.58 20.06 -6.12
C LEU A 223 -10.94 20.47 -7.54
N GLU A 224 -10.22 20.00 -8.55
CA GLU A 224 -10.53 20.25 -9.95
C GLU A 224 -11.77 19.46 -10.40
N ASN A 225 -11.91 18.23 -9.95
CA ASN A 225 -13.00 17.34 -10.32
C ASN A 225 -14.10 17.38 -9.25
N GLU A 226 -14.97 18.38 -9.30
CA GLU A 226 -16.17 18.43 -8.43
C GLU A 226 -17.15 17.33 -8.83
N THR A 227 -17.00 16.13 -8.27
CA THR A 227 -18.04 15.10 -8.38
C THR A 227 -19.18 15.43 -7.42
N THR A 228 -20.38 15.63 -7.96
CA THR A 228 -21.61 15.69 -7.15
C THR A 228 -21.84 14.34 -6.49
N ARG A 229 -21.78 14.31 -5.15
CA ARG A 229 -21.96 13.09 -4.36
C ARG A 229 -23.44 12.86 -4.11
N ASP A 230 -24.08 12.09 -4.97
CA ASP A 230 -25.46 11.65 -4.70
C ASP A 230 -25.43 10.37 -3.85
N VAL A 231 -25.68 10.52 -2.55
CA VAL A 231 -25.83 9.38 -1.64
C VAL A 231 -27.19 8.76 -1.84
N MET A 232 -27.30 7.77 -2.74
CA MET A 232 -28.55 7.06 -3.03
C MET A 232 -29.09 6.30 -1.81
N VAL A 233 -28.21 5.69 -1.02
CA VAL A 233 -28.58 4.85 0.13
C VAL A 233 -28.43 5.65 1.42
N LYS A 234 -29.48 6.34 1.85
CA LYS A 234 -29.51 7.10 3.10
C LYS A 234 -29.59 6.24 4.36
N THR A 235 -30.09 5.03 4.23
CA THR A 235 -30.22 4.07 5.36
C THR A 235 -29.95 2.66 4.88
N VAL A 236 -28.99 2.00 5.51
CA VAL A 236 -28.67 0.59 5.24
C VAL A 236 -29.56 -0.28 6.13
N LYS A 237 -30.34 -1.17 5.50
CA LYS A 237 -31.19 -2.15 6.17
C LYS A 237 -30.64 -3.56 5.96
N ASN A 238 -30.98 -4.48 6.86
CA ASN A 238 -30.66 -5.91 6.73
C ASN A 238 -29.17 -6.20 6.49
N LEU A 239 -28.31 -5.83 7.45
CA LEU A 239 -26.86 -6.08 7.39
C LEU A 239 -26.48 -7.57 7.37
N TRP A 240 -27.37 -8.46 7.83
CA TRP A 240 -27.06 -9.88 7.95
C TRP A 240 -27.22 -10.63 6.65
N LEU A 241 -26.28 -11.53 6.37
CA LEU A 241 -26.32 -12.45 5.25
C LEU A 241 -27.39 -13.54 5.48
N THR A 242 -28.13 -13.87 4.44
CA THR A 242 -28.96 -15.06 4.45
C THR A 242 -28.11 -16.33 4.38
N LYS A 243 -28.68 -17.50 4.71
CA LYS A 243 -27.96 -18.77 4.54
C LYS A 243 -27.55 -19.03 3.09
N ALA A 244 -28.35 -18.55 2.14
CA ALA A 244 -28.04 -18.64 0.71
C ALA A 244 -26.86 -17.75 0.32
N ASP A 245 -26.85 -16.48 0.78
CA ASP A 245 -25.75 -15.55 0.58
C ASP A 245 -24.45 -16.10 1.18
N PHE A 246 -24.49 -16.60 2.41
CA PHE A 246 -23.33 -17.17 3.08
C PHE A 246 -22.76 -18.36 2.29
N LYS A 247 -23.62 -19.28 1.80
CA LYS A 247 -23.17 -20.40 0.96
C LYS A 247 -22.58 -19.95 -0.36
N ALA A 248 -23.10 -18.87 -0.94
CA ALA A 248 -22.61 -18.32 -2.21
C ALA A 248 -21.22 -17.67 -2.08
N ILE A 249 -20.90 -17.06 -0.93
CA ILE A 249 -19.63 -16.34 -0.77
C ILE A 249 -18.45 -17.22 -0.32
N VAL A 250 -18.68 -18.40 0.29
CA VAL A 250 -17.59 -19.24 0.84
C VAL A 250 -16.53 -19.58 -0.22
N GLY A 251 -16.95 -20.06 -1.40
CA GLY A 251 -16.04 -20.39 -2.48
C GLY A 251 -15.23 -19.19 -2.97
N PRO A 252 -15.89 -18.08 -3.35
CA PRO A 252 -15.22 -16.82 -3.71
C PRO A 252 -14.25 -16.30 -2.66
N VAL A 253 -14.63 -16.29 -1.38
CA VAL A 253 -13.76 -15.84 -0.28
C VAL A 253 -12.48 -16.70 -0.22
N LEU A 254 -12.59 -18.02 -0.30
CA LEU A 254 -11.43 -18.91 -0.25
C LEU A 254 -10.50 -18.70 -1.46
N ARG A 255 -11.04 -18.63 -2.68
CA ARG A 255 -10.25 -18.40 -3.89
C ARG A 255 -9.62 -17.01 -3.90
N GLY A 256 -10.40 -15.99 -3.52
CA GLY A 256 -9.90 -14.62 -3.38
C GLY A 256 -8.76 -14.53 -2.38
N THR A 257 -8.92 -15.14 -1.19
CA THR A 257 -7.86 -15.21 -0.18
C THR A 257 -6.59 -15.86 -0.72
N ALA A 258 -6.69 -16.99 -1.40
CA ALA A 258 -5.54 -17.69 -1.97
C ALA A 258 -4.84 -16.84 -3.05
N LEU A 259 -5.60 -16.27 -3.99
CA LEU A 259 -5.07 -15.40 -5.04
C LEU A 259 -4.41 -14.15 -4.46
N GLY A 260 -5.09 -13.48 -3.52
CA GLY A 260 -4.58 -12.28 -2.88
C GLY A 260 -3.30 -12.55 -2.11
N SER A 261 -3.24 -13.66 -1.37
CA SER A 261 -2.06 -14.04 -0.62
C SER A 261 -0.82 -14.27 -1.50
N ILE A 262 -1.01 -14.79 -2.72
CA ILE A 262 0.09 -15.00 -3.67
C ILE A 262 0.48 -13.68 -4.35
N LEU A 263 -0.50 -12.95 -4.85
CA LEU A 263 -0.26 -11.73 -5.63
C LEU A 263 0.23 -10.57 -4.77
N GLY A 264 -0.14 -10.53 -3.48
CA GLY A 264 0.29 -9.50 -2.54
C GLY A 264 1.79 -9.48 -2.26
N ILE A 265 2.48 -10.63 -2.40
CA ILE A 265 3.93 -10.72 -2.23
C ILE A 265 4.67 -10.12 -3.43
N LEU A 266 4.01 -10.06 -4.60
CA LEU A 266 4.65 -9.60 -5.83
C LEU A 266 4.80 -8.08 -5.85
N PRO A 267 5.99 -7.55 -6.19
CA PRO A 267 6.19 -6.12 -6.34
C PRO A 267 5.31 -5.53 -7.46
N GLY A 268 4.74 -4.35 -7.19
CA GLY A 268 4.18 -3.47 -8.21
C GLY A 268 2.68 -3.23 -8.23
N GLY A 269 1.85 -3.99 -7.57
CA GLY A 269 0.41 -3.72 -7.64
C GLY A 269 -0.48 -4.75 -6.93
N GLY A 270 0.14 -5.48 -6.01
CA GLY A 270 -0.39 -6.68 -5.38
C GLY A 270 -1.88 -6.67 -5.10
N HIS A 271 -2.39 -5.72 -4.32
CA HIS A 271 -3.80 -5.68 -3.91
C HIS A 271 -4.75 -5.28 -5.05
N VAL A 272 -4.38 -4.32 -5.89
CA VAL A 272 -5.21 -3.91 -7.06
C VAL A 272 -5.30 -5.07 -8.05
N LEU A 273 -4.15 -5.62 -8.46
CA LEU A 273 -4.12 -6.74 -9.38
C LEU A 273 -4.86 -7.95 -8.81
N ALA A 274 -4.74 -8.22 -7.51
CA ALA A 274 -5.41 -9.32 -6.85
C ALA A 274 -6.93 -9.19 -6.92
N SER A 275 -7.48 -7.99 -6.71
CA SER A 275 -8.91 -7.73 -6.79
C SER A 275 -9.46 -7.99 -8.20
N PHE A 276 -8.80 -7.41 -9.23
CA PHE A 276 -9.21 -7.60 -10.63
C PHE A 276 -9.06 -9.06 -11.08
N ALA A 277 -7.95 -9.70 -10.73
CA ALA A 277 -7.74 -11.12 -11.06
C ALA A 277 -8.79 -12.02 -10.39
N SER A 278 -9.13 -11.74 -9.12
CA SER A 278 -10.16 -12.46 -8.40
C SER A 278 -11.52 -12.31 -9.07
N TYR A 279 -11.91 -11.10 -9.46
CA TYR A 279 -13.15 -10.86 -10.19
C TYR A 279 -13.24 -11.67 -11.50
N ALA A 280 -12.16 -11.62 -12.28
CA ALA A 280 -12.08 -12.36 -13.54
C ALA A 280 -12.18 -13.88 -13.33
N VAL A 281 -11.53 -14.40 -12.28
CA VAL A 281 -11.61 -15.83 -11.92
C VAL A 281 -13.03 -16.19 -11.47
N GLU A 282 -13.64 -15.38 -10.58
CA GLU A 282 -15.00 -15.65 -10.11
C GLU A 282 -16.02 -15.65 -11.25
N LYS A 283 -15.95 -14.65 -12.15
CA LYS A 283 -16.80 -14.61 -13.35
C LYS A 283 -16.63 -15.84 -14.23
N ARG A 284 -15.38 -16.32 -14.41
CA ARG A 284 -15.09 -17.50 -15.24
C ARG A 284 -15.52 -18.82 -14.61
N VAL A 285 -15.45 -18.94 -13.28
CA VAL A 285 -15.81 -20.17 -12.54
C VAL A 285 -17.30 -20.23 -12.23
N SER A 286 -17.99 -19.09 -12.26
CA SER A 286 -19.42 -19.00 -11.99
C SER A 286 -20.24 -19.81 -12.98
N LYS A 287 -21.34 -20.39 -12.47
CA LYS A 287 -22.39 -21.01 -13.32
C LYS A 287 -23.28 -19.93 -13.96
N HIS A 288 -23.25 -18.71 -13.46
CA HIS A 288 -24.05 -17.55 -13.86
C HIS A 288 -23.17 -16.34 -14.14
N PRO A 289 -22.29 -16.39 -15.17
CA PRO A 289 -21.38 -15.29 -15.47
C PRO A 289 -22.10 -14.00 -15.92
N GLU A 290 -23.36 -14.11 -16.34
CA GLU A 290 -24.24 -13.01 -16.71
C GLU A 290 -24.69 -12.13 -15.54
N GLU A 291 -24.61 -12.64 -14.31
CA GLU A 291 -24.94 -11.88 -13.11
C GLU A 291 -23.83 -10.86 -12.76
N PHE A 292 -22.59 -11.10 -13.21
CA PHE A 292 -21.46 -10.21 -12.96
C PHE A 292 -21.61 -8.88 -13.72
N GLY A 293 -21.52 -7.78 -12.99
CA GLY A 293 -21.89 -6.43 -13.42
C GLY A 293 -23.36 -6.07 -13.14
N ASN A 294 -24.17 -7.03 -12.65
CA ASN A 294 -25.58 -6.86 -12.35
C ASN A 294 -25.93 -7.13 -10.88
N GLY A 295 -24.93 -7.21 -10.00
CA GLY A 295 -25.12 -7.42 -8.56
C GLY A 295 -24.82 -8.85 -8.08
N ALA A 296 -23.86 -9.53 -8.70
CA ALA A 296 -23.35 -10.82 -8.25
C ALA A 296 -22.63 -10.70 -6.91
N ILE A 297 -23.11 -11.38 -5.88
CA ILE A 297 -22.48 -11.34 -4.55
C ILE A 297 -21.04 -11.92 -4.57
N ALA A 298 -20.74 -12.86 -5.46
CA ALA A 298 -19.43 -13.41 -5.70
C ALA A 298 -18.46 -12.36 -6.27
N GLY A 299 -18.98 -11.40 -7.07
CA GLY A 299 -18.22 -10.26 -7.60
C GLY A 299 -17.83 -9.22 -6.54
N VAL A 300 -18.39 -9.31 -5.34
CA VAL A 300 -17.95 -8.57 -4.14
C VAL A 300 -17.03 -9.44 -3.29
N ALA A 301 -17.44 -10.67 -2.98
CA ALA A 301 -16.76 -11.55 -2.04
C ALA A 301 -15.32 -11.91 -2.44
N GLY A 302 -15.13 -12.29 -3.69
CA GLY A 302 -13.81 -12.67 -4.22
C GLY A 302 -12.81 -11.51 -4.22
N PRO A 303 -13.12 -10.38 -4.89
CA PRO A 303 -12.25 -9.23 -4.95
C PRO A 303 -11.90 -8.63 -3.59
N GLU A 304 -12.86 -8.50 -2.68
CA GLU A 304 -12.61 -7.96 -1.34
C GLU A 304 -11.68 -8.86 -0.52
N SER A 305 -11.90 -10.18 -0.60
CA SER A 305 -11.01 -11.13 0.06
C SER A 305 -9.60 -11.11 -0.55
N ALA A 306 -9.49 -10.98 -1.88
CA ALA A 306 -8.20 -10.89 -2.55
C ALA A 306 -7.47 -9.59 -2.20
N ASN A 307 -8.18 -8.46 -2.15
CA ASN A 307 -7.66 -7.18 -1.75
C ASN A 307 -7.01 -7.25 -0.35
N ASN A 308 -7.79 -7.69 0.64
CA ASN A 308 -7.33 -7.71 2.02
C ASN A 308 -6.26 -8.78 2.29
N ALA A 309 -6.33 -9.94 1.63
CA ALA A 309 -5.24 -10.92 1.70
C ALA A 309 -3.93 -10.36 1.12
N ALA A 310 -3.99 -9.68 -0.03
CA ALA A 310 -2.83 -9.07 -0.66
C ALA A 310 -2.26 -7.91 0.18
N ALA A 311 -3.11 -7.11 0.81
CA ALA A 311 -2.70 -6.06 1.72
C ALA A 311 -1.86 -6.61 2.89
N GLN A 312 -2.26 -7.73 3.48
CA GLN A 312 -1.53 -8.36 4.57
C GLN A 312 -0.23 -9.01 4.09
N THR A 313 -0.27 -9.78 3.01
CA THR A 313 0.94 -10.48 2.53
C THR A 313 1.97 -9.55 1.91
N SER A 314 1.62 -8.31 1.56
CA SER A 314 2.58 -7.29 1.13
C SER A 314 3.60 -6.88 2.21
N PHE A 315 3.29 -7.17 3.48
CA PHE A 315 4.25 -7.02 4.58
C PHE A 315 5.34 -8.10 4.58
N ILE A 316 5.15 -9.23 3.88
CA ILE A 316 6.18 -10.27 3.79
C ILE A 316 7.47 -9.70 3.17
N PRO A 317 7.49 -9.22 1.92
CA PRO A 317 8.71 -8.65 1.34
C PRO A 317 9.20 -7.40 2.07
N LEU A 318 8.31 -6.59 2.63
CA LEU A 318 8.67 -5.42 3.42
C LEU A 318 9.51 -5.80 4.65
N LEU A 319 8.99 -6.72 5.48
CA LEU A 319 9.60 -7.07 6.76
C LEU A 319 10.81 -8.02 6.61
N THR A 320 10.84 -8.84 5.55
CA THR A 320 11.88 -9.87 5.38
C THR A 320 12.98 -9.48 4.40
N LEU A 321 12.67 -8.68 3.39
CA LEU A 321 13.59 -8.29 2.32
C LEU A 321 13.87 -6.79 2.31
N GLY A 322 13.06 -5.98 3.00
CA GLY A 322 13.16 -4.52 2.94
C GLY A 322 12.71 -3.93 1.60
N ILE A 323 11.83 -4.63 0.86
CA ILE A 323 11.36 -4.21 -0.44
C ILE A 323 9.85 -3.94 -0.40
N PRO A 324 9.41 -2.80 -0.94
CA PRO A 324 8.00 -2.48 -0.99
C PRO A 324 7.31 -3.20 -2.15
N ALA A 325 6.17 -3.84 -1.86
CA ALA A 325 5.33 -4.45 -2.88
C ALA A 325 4.51 -3.40 -3.67
N HIS A 326 4.20 -2.26 -3.07
CA HIS A 326 3.41 -1.17 -3.66
C HIS A 326 3.66 0.15 -2.93
N PRO A 327 3.08 1.31 -3.39
CA PRO A 327 3.38 2.65 -2.84
C PRO A 327 3.20 2.79 -1.34
N VAL A 328 2.15 2.19 -0.76
CA VAL A 328 1.94 2.22 0.70
C VAL A 328 3.08 1.55 1.44
N MET A 329 3.59 0.42 0.92
CA MET A 329 4.75 -0.26 1.52
C MET A 329 6.03 0.58 1.37
N ALA A 330 6.15 1.39 0.31
CA ALA A 330 7.27 2.33 0.19
C ALA A 330 7.20 3.44 1.26
N LEU A 331 5.99 3.94 1.57
CA LEU A 331 5.80 4.86 2.70
C LEU A 331 6.11 4.20 4.04
N MET A 332 5.75 2.93 4.19
CA MET A 332 6.11 2.15 5.39
C MET A 332 7.64 1.98 5.52
N ILE A 333 8.38 1.71 4.42
CA ILE A 333 9.85 1.71 4.43
C ILE A 333 10.39 3.05 4.90
N GLY A 334 9.86 4.15 4.35
CA GLY A 334 10.22 5.49 4.80
C GLY A 334 9.96 5.67 6.29
N ALA A 335 8.82 5.20 6.81
CA ALA A 335 8.50 5.22 8.23
C ALA A 335 9.51 4.42 9.08
N PHE A 336 9.93 3.24 8.63
CA PHE A 336 10.97 2.46 9.28
C PHE A 336 12.29 3.23 9.35
N ILE A 337 12.74 3.75 8.20
CA ILE A 337 14.03 4.48 8.10
C ILE A 337 14.02 5.73 8.97
N THR A 338 12.94 6.48 8.97
CA THR A 338 12.80 7.70 9.77
C THR A 338 12.73 7.43 11.28
N GLN A 339 12.29 6.24 11.66
CA GLN A 339 12.35 5.74 13.04
C GLN A 339 13.73 5.11 13.40
N GLY A 340 14.71 5.18 12.49
CA GLY A 340 16.05 4.64 12.69
C GLY A 340 16.17 3.13 12.51
N ILE A 341 15.16 2.49 11.94
CA ILE A 341 15.12 1.05 11.71
C ILE A 341 15.34 0.76 10.23
N THR A 342 16.33 -0.07 9.92
CA THR A 342 16.55 -0.54 8.55
C THR A 342 15.64 -1.73 8.27
N PRO A 343 14.63 -1.61 7.39
CA PRO A 343 13.74 -2.73 7.06
C PRO A 343 14.52 -3.84 6.35
N GLY A 344 14.17 -5.09 6.62
CA GLY A 344 14.85 -6.24 6.04
C GLY A 344 15.00 -7.41 7.02
N PRO A 345 15.81 -8.43 6.67
CA PRO A 345 15.83 -9.69 7.41
C PRO A 345 16.34 -9.58 8.84
N ASN A 346 17.14 -8.57 9.14
CA ASN A 346 17.67 -8.36 10.49
C ASN A 346 16.61 -7.87 11.48
N VAL A 347 15.50 -7.28 11.01
CA VAL A 347 14.46 -6.76 11.91
C VAL A 347 13.88 -7.86 12.81
N ILE A 348 13.82 -9.10 12.30
CA ILE A 348 13.31 -10.23 13.09
C ILE A 348 14.22 -10.58 14.28
N THR A 349 15.52 -10.30 14.18
CA THR A 349 16.53 -10.57 15.20
C THR A 349 16.85 -9.36 16.06
N ASP A 350 16.95 -8.19 15.45
CA ASP A 350 17.40 -6.97 16.10
C ASP A 350 16.25 -6.28 16.83
N GLU A 351 15.04 -6.35 16.26
CA GLU A 351 13.82 -5.71 16.79
C GLU A 351 12.64 -6.71 16.85
N PRO A 352 12.77 -7.84 17.58
CA PRO A 352 11.75 -8.90 17.57
C PRO A 352 10.39 -8.44 18.11
N ALA A 353 10.36 -7.56 19.11
CA ALA A 353 9.12 -7.02 19.65
C ALA A 353 8.36 -6.19 18.60
N LEU A 354 9.07 -5.38 17.82
CA LEU A 354 8.51 -4.61 16.72
C LEU A 354 8.00 -5.53 15.61
N PHE A 355 8.83 -6.48 15.16
CA PHE A 355 8.47 -7.41 14.08
C PHE A 355 7.20 -8.20 14.40
N TRP A 356 7.19 -8.89 15.54
CA TRP A 356 6.06 -9.72 15.95
C TRP A 356 4.87 -8.89 16.44
N GLY A 357 5.14 -7.72 17.04
CA GLY A 357 4.11 -6.77 17.46
C GLY A 357 3.29 -6.25 16.28
N ILE A 358 3.93 -5.86 15.18
CA ILE A 358 3.24 -5.45 13.94
C ILE A 358 2.39 -6.61 13.42
N ILE A 359 2.93 -7.82 13.31
CA ILE A 359 2.22 -8.98 12.78
C ILE A 359 0.97 -9.30 13.63
N VAL A 360 1.10 -9.33 14.94
CA VAL A 360 -0.06 -9.61 15.83
C VAL A 360 -1.06 -8.47 15.81
N SER A 361 -0.59 -7.21 15.70
CA SER A 361 -1.49 -6.05 15.58
C SER A 361 -2.40 -6.13 14.35
N MET A 362 -2.00 -6.86 13.30
CA MET A 362 -2.84 -7.09 12.12
C MET A 362 -4.09 -7.90 12.47
N TRP A 363 -4.00 -8.93 13.31
CA TRP A 363 -5.18 -9.67 13.78
C TRP A 363 -6.06 -8.79 14.65
N VAL A 364 -5.46 -8.05 15.58
CA VAL A 364 -6.17 -7.15 16.48
C VAL A 364 -6.90 -6.06 15.69
N GLY A 365 -6.19 -5.39 14.78
CA GLY A 365 -6.74 -4.34 13.92
C GLY A 365 -7.83 -4.88 12.98
N ASN A 366 -7.64 -6.06 12.41
CA ASN A 366 -8.64 -6.69 11.55
C ASN A 366 -9.95 -7.00 12.30
N LEU A 367 -9.86 -7.44 13.56
CA LEU A 367 -11.04 -7.60 14.44
C LEU A 367 -11.71 -6.24 14.73
N MET A 368 -10.92 -5.21 15.05
CA MET A 368 -11.44 -3.85 15.28
C MET A 368 -12.17 -3.32 14.05
N LEU A 369 -11.68 -3.60 12.84
CA LEU A 369 -12.30 -3.17 11.59
C LEU A 369 -13.69 -3.73 11.38
N VAL A 370 -13.93 -4.99 11.68
CA VAL A 370 -15.28 -5.57 11.63
C VAL A 370 -16.21 -4.87 12.61
N LEU A 371 -15.74 -4.63 13.84
CA LEU A 371 -16.51 -3.96 14.89
C LEU A 371 -16.80 -2.49 14.55
N LEU A 372 -15.89 -1.82 13.85
CA LEU A 372 -16.08 -0.42 13.42
C LEU A 372 -16.94 -0.32 12.16
N ASN A 373 -16.76 -1.20 11.18
CA ASN A 373 -17.42 -1.04 9.88
C ASN A 373 -18.87 -1.54 9.87
N LEU A 374 -19.18 -2.70 10.46
CA LEU A 374 -20.54 -3.23 10.41
C LEU A 374 -21.50 -2.50 11.35
N PRO A 375 -21.27 -2.39 12.68
CA PRO A 375 -22.21 -1.72 13.57
C PRO A 375 -22.31 -0.21 13.33
N LEU A 376 -21.23 0.44 12.90
CA LEU A 376 -21.17 1.88 12.74
C LEU A 376 -21.46 2.36 11.31
N ILE A 377 -21.99 1.49 10.44
CA ILE A 377 -22.27 1.83 9.04
C ILE A 377 -23.11 3.11 8.89
N GLY A 378 -24.06 3.33 9.79
CA GLY A 378 -24.87 4.55 9.81
C GLY A 378 -24.06 5.83 10.06
N LEU A 379 -22.95 5.74 10.79
CA LEU A 379 -22.01 6.85 10.99
C LEU A 379 -21.23 7.14 9.69
N TRP A 380 -20.74 6.10 9.05
CA TRP A 380 -20.00 6.21 7.79
C TRP A 380 -20.87 6.80 6.68
N VAL A 381 -22.13 6.39 6.56
CA VAL A 381 -23.08 6.98 5.60
C VAL A 381 -23.26 8.49 5.84
N LYS A 382 -23.35 8.93 7.10
CA LYS A 382 -23.44 10.36 7.42
C LYS A 382 -22.15 11.11 7.05
N LEU A 383 -21.00 10.48 7.22
CA LEU A 383 -19.70 11.07 6.91
C LEU A 383 -19.57 11.38 5.41
N LEU A 384 -20.14 10.50 4.55
CA LEU A 384 -20.17 10.71 3.10
C LEU A 384 -20.86 12.01 2.67
N THR A 385 -21.69 12.59 3.52
CA THR A 385 -22.41 13.86 3.22
C THR A 385 -21.56 15.10 3.48
N ILE A 386 -20.37 14.97 4.11
CA ILE A 386 -19.50 16.12 4.41
C ILE A 386 -18.81 16.59 3.11
N PRO A 387 -18.93 17.88 2.74
CA PRO A 387 -18.28 18.40 1.56
C PRO A 387 -16.75 18.33 1.66
N TYR A 388 -16.09 17.86 0.62
CA TYR A 388 -14.62 17.75 0.57
C TYR A 388 -13.93 19.09 0.84
N LYS A 389 -14.54 20.21 0.38
CA LYS A 389 -14.05 21.58 0.59
C LYS A 389 -13.84 21.97 2.07
N VAL A 390 -14.51 21.28 3.00
CA VAL A 390 -14.35 21.52 4.44
C VAL A 390 -13.21 20.69 5.02
N LEU A 391 -12.97 19.51 4.46
CA LEU A 391 -11.99 18.56 4.98
C LEU A 391 -10.55 18.87 4.56
N PHE A 392 -10.33 19.23 3.29
CA PHE A 392 -8.98 19.39 2.76
C PHE A 392 -8.13 20.48 3.44
N PRO A 393 -8.66 21.65 3.85
CA PRO A 393 -7.85 22.66 4.51
C PRO A 393 -7.31 22.18 5.86
N ALA A 394 -8.16 21.47 6.64
CA ALA A 394 -7.74 20.88 7.88
C ALA A 394 -6.64 19.83 7.67
N ILE A 395 -6.80 18.95 6.68
CA ILE A 395 -5.82 17.90 6.35
C ILE A 395 -4.47 18.52 5.97
N ILE A 396 -4.45 19.54 5.09
CA ILE A 396 -3.22 20.25 4.69
C ILE A 396 -2.58 20.91 5.91
N ALA A 397 -3.37 21.61 6.73
CA ALA A 397 -2.85 22.28 7.93
C ALA A 397 -2.17 21.30 8.88
N PHE A 398 -2.79 20.14 9.17
CA PHE A 398 -2.22 19.12 10.01
C PHE A 398 -0.96 18.49 9.39
N ALA A 399 -0.96 18.25 8.08
CA ALA A 399 0.21 17.71 7.38
C ALA A 399 1.40 18.67 7.43
N CYS A 400 1.18 19.98 7.20
CA CYS A 400 2.22 21.00 7.30
C CYS A 400 2.74 21.18 8.74
N LEU A 401 1.83 21.23 9.71
CA LEU A 401 2.22 21.33 11.13
C LEU A 401 3.01 20.10 11.57
N GLY A 402 2.57 18.91 11.17
CA GLY A 402 3.27 17.67 11.48
C GLY A 402 4.66 17.63 10.86
N CYS A 403 4.81 17.98 9.58
CA CYS A 403 6.09 18.02 8.91
C CYS A 403 7.05 19.03 9.55
N TYR A 404 6.57 20.25 9.84
CA TYR A 404 7.36 21.24 10.54
C TYR A 404 7.83 20.79 11.94
N SER A 405 7.02 19.97 12.61
CA SER A 405 7.34 19.49 13.97
C SER A 405 8.49 18.49 14.01
N ILE A 406 8.86 17.86 12.87
CA ILE A 406 9.96 16.88 12.80
C ILE A 406 11.31 17.60 12.90
N ASP A 407 11.58 18.49 11.96
CA ASP A 407 12.89 19.12 11.79
C ASP A 407 12.90 20.61 12.17
N GLN A 408 11.73 21.17 12.54
CA GLN A 408 11.50 22.60 12.84
C GLN A 408 12.00 23.52 11.71
N ASN A 409 11.96 23.03 10.48
CA ASN A 409 12.47 23.71 9.30
C ASN A 409 11.34 24.12 8.36
N ALA A 410 11.25 25.42 8.05
CA ALA A 410 10.27 25.93 7.10
C ALA A 410 10.53 25.45 5.65
N PHE A 411 11.76 25.05 5.33
CA PHE A 411 12.12 24.51 4.03
C PHE A 411 11.27 23.27 3.66
N ASP A 412 10.95 22.44 4.64
CA ASP A 412 10.12 21.25 4.42
C ASP A 412 8.70 21.59 3.98
N ILE A 413 8.14 22.71 4.47
CA ILE A 413 6.84 23.19 4.01
C ILE A 413 6.92 23.66 2.56
N TYR A 414 7.98 24.38 2.18
CA TYR A 414 8.19 24.78 0.78
C TYR A 414 8.39 23.55 -0.12
N ALA A 415 9.09 22.53 0.37
CA ALA A 415 9.26 21.26 -0.32
C ALA A 415 7.90 20.54 -0.53
N ILE A 416 7.02 20.51 0.47
CA ILE A 416 5.65 19.97 0.34
C ILE A 416 4.89 20.68 -0.78
N VAL A 417 4.91 21.99 -0.81
CA VAL A 417 4.21 22.79 -1.84
C VAL A 417 4.81 22.52 -3.22
N PHE A 418 6.13 22.53 -3.33
CA PHE A 418 6.85 22.26 -4.57
C PHE A 418 6.51 20.85 -5.12
N PHE A 419 6.66 19.82 -4.30
CA PHE A 419 6.36 18.44 -4.70
C PHE A 419 4.86 18.22 -4.92
N GLY A 420 4.00 18.98 -4.25
CA GLY A 420 2.57 18.98 -4.49
C GLY A 420 2.21 19.47 -5.90
N ILE A 421 2.80 20.59 -6.32
CA ILE A 421 2.63 21.13 -7.68
C ILE A 421 3.24 20.19 -8.71
N VAL A 422 4.48 19.72 -8.47
CA VAL A 422 5.16 18.75 -9.37
C VAL A 422 4.33 17.48 -9.52
N GLY A 423 3.87 16.90 -8.42
CA GLY A 423 3.03 15.70 -8.43
C GLY A 423 1.74 15.89 -9.23
N TYR A 424 1.04 17.02 -9.02
CA TYR A 424 -0.15 17.37 -9.78
C TYR A 424 0.13 17.48 -11.28
N VAL A 425 1.21 18.18 -11.69
CA VAL A 425 1.61 18.29 -13.09
C VAL A 425 1.95 16.95 -13.70
N LEU A 426 2.70 16.09 -12.96
CA LEU A 426 3.05 14.74 -13.39
C LEU A 426 1.80 13.88 -13.61
N MET A 427 0.83 13.94 -12.71
CA MET A 427 -0.46 13.26 -12.89
C MET A 427 -1.20 13.75 -14.13
N LYS A 428 -1.23 15.06 -14.41
CA LYS A 428 -1.81 15.62 -15.64
C LYS A 428 -1.10 15.16 -16.91
N LEU A 429 0.18 14.88 -16.83
CA LEU A 429 0.96 14.32 -17.94
C LEU A 429 0.78 12.79 -18.05
N GLY A 430 -0.06 12.17 -17.23
CA GLY A 430 -0.27 10.73 -17.19
C GLY A 430 0.97 9.97 -16.69
N CYS A 431 1.74 10.59 -15.77
CA CYS A 431 2.85 9.96 -15.08
C CYS A 431 2.38 9.53 -13.69
N GLU A 432 2.50 8.25 -13.37
CA GLU A 432 2.15 7.74 -12.05
C GLU A 432 3.19 8.15 -11.01
N PRO A 433 2.79 8.69 -9.85
CA PRO A 433 3.73 9.12 -8.82
C PRO A 433 4.39 7.96 -8.04
N ALA A 434 3.78 6.78 -8.05
CA ALA A 434 4.27 5.62 -7.30
C ALA A 434 5.68 5.15 -7.70
N PRO A 435 6.03 5.00 -9.01
CA PRO A 435 7.37 4.66 -9.43
C PRO A 435 8.43 5.69 -9.00
N LEU A 436 8.07 6.98 -8.97
CA LEU A 436 8.97 8.04 -8.48
C LEU A 436 9.30 7.83 -6.99
N LEU A 437 8.31 7.59 -6.16
CA LEU A 437 8.53 7.36 -4.73
C LEU A 437 9.38 6.11 -4.49
N LEU A 438 9.11 5.03 -5.26
CA LEU A 438 9.92 3.81 -5.17
C LEU A 438 11.39 4.08 -5.54
N GLY A 439 11.62 4.82 -6.64
CA GLY A 439 12.96 5.24 -7.04
C GLY A 439 13.63 6.10 -5.97
N PHE A 440 12.89 7.03 -5.36
CA PHE A 440 13.39 7.91 -4.30
C PHE A 440 13.83 7.14 -3.05
N VAL A 441 13.01 6.19 -2.59
CA VAL A 441 13.30 5.38 -1.39
C VAL A 441 14.38 4.34 -1.63
N LEU A 442 14.30 3.65 -2.77
CA LEU A 442 15.22 2.54 -3.09
C LEU A 442 16.51 3.00 -3.75
N GLY A 443 16.56 4.22 -4.32
CA GLY A 443 17.73 4.76 -5.01
C GLY A 443 18.99 4.78 -4.15
N PRO A 444 18.98 5.38 -2.95
CA PRO A 444 20.12 5.38 -2.05
C PRO A 444 20.57 3.96 -1.65
N LEU A 445 19.62 3.05 -1.40
CA LEU A 445 19.92 1.65 -1.10
C LEU A 445 20.53 0.92 -2.30
N LEU A 446 20.04 1.20 -3.50
CA LEU A 446 20.58 0.65 -4.75
C LEU A 446 22.03 1.08 -4.93
N GLU A 447 22.32 2.36 -4.75
CA GLU A 447 23.67 2.92 -4.86
C GLU A 447 24.60 2.30 -3.80
N ASP A 448 24.17 2.24 -2.55
CA ASP A 448 24.94 1.68 -1.43
C ASP A 448 25.35 0.22 -1.73
N HIS A 449 24.40 -0.62 -2.10
CA HIS A 449 24.67 -2.02 -2.42
C HIS A 449 25.53 -2.19 -3.68
N PHE A 450 25.33 -1.36 -4.70
CA PHE A 450 26.18 -1.36 -5.89
C PHE A 450 27.63 -1.03 -5.54
N ARG A 451 27.84 0.06 -4.81
CA ARG A 451 29.19 0.50 -4.42
C ARG A 451 29.87 -0.52 -3.52
N ARG A 452 29.18 -1.08 -2.54
CA ARG A 452 29.72 -2.16 -1.67
C ARG A 452 30.09 -3.39 -2.47
N ALA A 453 29.27 -3.78 -3.44
CA ALA A 453 29.59 -4.89 -4.33
C ALA A 453 30.87 -4.59 -5.14
N MET A 454 30.97 -3.40 -5.73
CA MET A 454 32.14 -2.99 -6.52
C MET A 454 33.42 -2.90 -5.69
N ILE A 455 33.36 -2.33 -4.50
CA ILE A 455 34.51 -2.25 -3.58
C ILE A 455 34.99 -3.65 -3.21
N ARG A 456 34.07 -4.54 -2.83
CA ARG A 456 34.39 -5.91 -2.39
C ARG A 456 34.96 -6.77 -3.52
N HIS A 457 34.49 -6.58 -4.75
CA HIS A 457 34.89 -7.34 -5.93
C HIS A 457 35.83 -6.57 -6.87
N ARG A 458 36.49 -5.50 -6.37
CA ARG A 458 37.52 -4.73 -7.09
C ARG A 458 37.07 -4.19 -8.45
N GLY A 459 35.80 -3.81 -8.57
CA GLY A 459 35.21 -3.24 -9.79
C GLY A 459 34.74 -4.28 -10.81
N ASP A 460 34.76 -5.56 -10.47
CA ASP A 460 34.30 -6.62 -11.36
C ASP A 460 32.77 -6.69 -11.42
N LEU A 461 32.20 -6.28 -12.56
CA LEU A 461 30.75 -6.34 -12.80
C LEU A 461 30.22 -7.76 -13.04
N MET A 462 31.10 -8.71 -13.35
CA MET A 462 30.67 -10.10 -13.59
C MET A 462 30.08 -10.73 -12.33
N VAL A 463 30.40 -10.22 -11.13
CA VAL A 463 29.87 -10.69 -9.86
C VAL A 463 28.33 -10.75 -9.84
N PHE A 464 27.64 -9.85 -10.51
CA PHE A 464 26.17 -9.84 -10.55
C PHE A 464 25.60 -11.00 -11.37
N VAL A 465 26.37 -11.56 -12.30
CA VAL A 465 25.97 -12.69 -13.19
C VAL A 465 26.55 -14.01 -12.72
N GLU A 466 27.72 -14.01 -12.12
CA GLU A 466 28.37 -15.21 -11.61
C GLU A 466 27.71 -15.76 -10.34
N ARG A 467 27.14 -14.88 -9.52
CA ARG A 467 26.42 -15.29 -8.31
C ARG A 467 25.01 -15.76 -8.68
N PRO A 468 24.65 -17.04 -8.40
CA PRO A 468 23.42 -17.64 -8.93
C PRO A 468 22.15 -16.94 -8.50
N ILE A 469 22.06 -16.49 -7.22
CA ILE A 469 20.89 -15.77 -6.72
C ILE A 469 20.76 -14.40 -7.40
N SER A 470 21.86 -13.63 -7.50
CA SER A 470 21.90 -12.33 -8.16
C SER A 470 21.51 -12.45 -9.64
N ALA A 471 22.09 -13.42 -10.37
CA ALA A 471 21.79 -13.70 -11.76
C ALA A 471 20.31 -14.08 -11.97
N ALA A 472 19.75 -14.92 -11.10
CA ALA A 472 18.34 -15.29 -11.16
C ALA A 472 17.42 -14.09 -10.94
N LEU A 473 17.73 -13.22 -9.97
CA LEU A 473 16.96 -12.00 -9.71
C LEU A 473 17.01 -11.02 -10.88
N LEU A 474 18.19 -10.82 -11.52
CA LEU A 474 18.33 -9.99 -12.71
C LEU A 474 17.58 -10.60 -13.90
N ALA A 475 17.65 -11.91 -14.09
CA ALA A 475 16.89 -12.59 -15.16
C ALA A 475 15.37 -12.41 -14.97
N LEU A 476 14.89 -12.52 -13.73
CA LEU A 476 13.48 -12.24 -13.39
C LEU A 476 13.11 -10.77 -13.64
N ALA A 477 14.01 -9.83 -13.33
CA ALA A 477 13.80 -8.41 -13.58
C ALA A 477 13.67 -8.11 -15.09
N VAL A 478 14.55 -8.68 -15.90
CA VAL A 478 14.47 -8.58 -17.37
C VAL A 478 13.19 -9.22 -17.90
N ALA A 479 12.83 -10.41 -17.41
CA ALA A 479 11.59 -11.09 -17.79
C ALA A 479 10.36 -10.25 -17.46
N ALA A 480 10.31 -9.60 -16.29
CA ALA A 480 9.21 -8.71 -15.90
C ALA A 480 9.05 -7.55 -16.89
N VAL A 481 10.14 -6.89 -17.29
CA VAL A 481 10.10 -5.80 -18.29
C VAL A 481 9.66 -6.32 -19.66
N VAL A 482 10.22 -7.46 -20.12
CA VAL A 482 9.84 -8.07 -21.41
C VAL A 482 8.34 -8.36 -21.44
N ILE A 483 7.81 -8.97 -20.36
CA ILE A 483 6.37 -9.25 -20.23
C ILE A 483 5.56 -7.94 -20.29
N ALA A 484 6.00 -6.88 -19.60
CA ALA A 484 5.32 -5.58 -19.59
C ALA A 484 5.24 -4.92 -20.97
N VAL A 485 6.23 -5.15 -21.82
CA VAL A 485 6.33 -4.54 -23.18
C VAL A 485 5.58 -5.39 -24.23
N LEU A 486 5.27 -6.67 -23.95
CA LEU A 486 4.58 -7.54 -24.91
C LEU A 486 3.21 -6.93 -25.33
N PRO A 487 2.92 -6.85 -26.67
CA PRO A 487 1.72 -6.21 -27.18
C PRO A 487 0.41 -6.84 -26.64
N GLN A 488 0.41 -8.14 -26.42
CA GLN A 488 -0.75 -8.89 -25.89
C GLN A 488 -1.07 -8.50 -24.44
N VAL A 489 -0.05 -8.30 -23.60
CA VAL A 489 -0.19 -7.88 -22.21
C VAL A 489 -0.58 -6.40 -22.15
N ARG A 490 0.02 -5.58 -23.01
CA ARG A 490 -0.29 -4.15 -23.12
C ARG A 490 -1.76 -3.93 -23.55
N ARG A 491 -2.25 -4.68 -24.50
CA ARG A 491 -3.64 -4.61 -24.98
C ARG A 491 -4.64 -5.05 -23.90
N LYS A 492 -4.40 -6.20 -23.25
CA LYS A 492 -5.25 -6.64 -22.12
C LYS A 492 -5.25 -5.68 -20.96
N ARG A 493 -4.12 -5.06 -20.68
CA ARG A 493 -3.98 -4.05 -19.62
C ARG A 493 -4.80 -2.80 -19.95
N GLN A 494 -4.78 -2.32 -21.20
CA GLN A 494 -5.62 -1.24 -21.66
C GLN A 494 -7.12 -1.60 -21.59
N GLU A 495 -7.51 -2.80 -21.99
CA GLU A 495 -8.90 -3.27 -21.92
C GLU A 495 -9.43 -3.31 -20.46
N VAL A 496 -8.58 -3.62 -19.47
CA VAL A 496 -8.96 -3.69 -18.05
C VAL A 496 -9.05 -2.32 -17.39
N PHE A 497 -8.26 -1.33 -17.87
CA PHE A 497 -8.14 0.00 -17.23
C PHE A 497 -8.73 1.16 -18.05
N VAL A 498 -9.24 0.93 -19.28
CA VAL A 498 -9.83 1.97 -20.16
C VAL A 498 -11.37 2.02 -20.08
N GLU A 499 -12.02 1.18 -19.28
CA GLU A 499 -13.47 1.30 -19.04
C GLU A 499 -13.84 2.45 -18.05
N ASP A 500 -12.89 3.31 -17.69
CA ASP A 500 -13.08 4.44 -16.73
C ASP A 500 -12.77 5.82 -17.34
N GLU A 501 -13.05 6.07 -18.65
CA GLU A 501 -13.14 7.43 -19.21
C GLU A 501 -14.59 7.86 -19.46
#